data_f24b73591b9327910124f77609684e16
#
_entry.id   f24b73591b9327910124f77609684e16
#
_cell.length_a   1.000
_cell.length_b   1.000
_cell.length_c   1.000
_cell.angle_alpha   90.00
_cell.angle_beta   90.00
_cell.angle_gamma   90.00
#
_symmetry.space_group_name_H-M   'P 1'
#
loop_
_entity.id
_entity.type
_entity.pdbx_description
1 polymer ?
#
loop_
_entity_poly.entity_id
_entity_poly.type
_entity_poly.pdbx_seq_one_letter_code
_entity_poly.pdbx_strand_id
1 'polypeptide(L)'
;MDNTVKVSTPGRICLFGEHQDYLGLPVIAAAISRRVKIEGGQSSYSKAIIHLPDIHRSINFNISPEMVYQSKRDYFRSALNIVQREGYSF
;
A
#
# COMPACT_ATOMS: atom_id res chain seq x y z
N MET A 1 -9.16 22.38 -3.12
CA MET A 1 -7.74 22.54 -3.23
C MET A 1 -7.08 21.23 -3.59
N ASP A 2 -6.34 21.25 -4.66
CA ASP A 2 -5.91 20.00 -5.25
C ASP A 2 -4.49 19.63 -4.87
N ASN A 3 -4.36 18.99 -3.73
CA ASN A 3 -3.09 18.36 -3.35
C ASN A 3 -3.10 16.92 -3.82
N THR A 4 -3.44 16.73 -5.10
CA THR A 4 -3.48 15.40 -5.68
C THR A 4 -2.08 14.95 -6.04
N VAL A 5 -1.74 13.76 -5.61
CA VAL A 5 -0.46 13.12 -5.90
C VAL A 5 -0.73 11.88 -6.75
N LYS A 6 0.05 11.71 -7.79
CA LYS A 6 -0.02 10.53 -8.65
C LYS A 6 1.29 9.77 -8.54
N VAL A 7 1.20 8.50 -8.22
CA VAL A 7 2.37 7.62 -8.08
C VAL A 7 2.15 6.40 -8.95
N SER A 8 3.20 5.95 -9.58
CA SER A 8 3.18 4.77 -10.43
C SER A 8 4.40 3.91 -10.11
N THR A 9 4.20 2.61 -9.97
CA THR A 9 5.28 1.68 -9.71
C THR A 9 5.10 0.45 -10.58
N PRO A 10 6.20 -0.13 -11.10
CA PRO A 10 6.11 -1.33 -11.91
C PRO A 10 5.70 -2.53 -11.06
N GLY A 11 4.93 -3.43 -11.68
CA GLY A 11 4.77 -4.75 -11.13
C GLY A 11 6.06 -5.54 -11.28
N ARG A 12 6.10 -6.71 -10.70
CA ARG A 12 7.27 -7.57 -10.81
C ARG A 12 6.84 -9.02 -10.94
N ILE A 13 7.73 -9.82 -11.54
CA ILE A 13 7.61 -11.27 -11.49
C ILE A 13 8.85 -11.83 -10.83
N CYS A 14 8.69 -12.93 -10.11
CA CYS A 14 9.78 -13.65 -9.50
C CYS A 14 10.20 -14.77 -10.45
N LEU A 15 11.41 -14.69 -10.96
CA LEU A 15 11.94 -15.69 -11.89
C LEU A 15 12.41 -16.94 -11.15
N PHE A 16 13.03 -16.75 -9.99
CA PHE A 16 13.49 -17.84 -9.13
C PHE A 16 13.34 -17.44 -7.68
N GLY A 17 13.08 -18.40 -6.81
CA GLY A 17 13.07 -18.18 -5.38
C GLY A 17 11.77 -17.60 -4.84
N GLU A 18 10.68 -17.85 -5.52
CA GLU A 18 9.36 -17.33 -5.18
C GLU A 18 8.94 -17.62 -3.72
N HIS A 19 9.35 -18.79 -3.21
CA HIS A 19 9.04 -19.18 -1.84
C HIS A 19 10.26 -19.11 -0.91
N GLN A 20 11.30 -18.38 -1.30
CA GLN A 20 12.52 -18.27 -0.53
C GLN A 20 12.71 -16.92 0.14
N ASP A 21 11.98 -15.91 -0.29
CA ASP A 21 12.12 -14.55 0.20
C ASP A 21 11.93 -14.48 1.72
N TYR A 22 10.84 -15.04 2.22
CA TYR A 22 10.52 -15.03 3.65
C TYR A 22 11.43 -15.93 4.48
N LEU A 23 12.26 -16.76 3.81
CA LEU A 23 13.25 -17.59 4.47
C LEU A 23 14.62 -16.93 4.49
N GLY A 24 14.73 -15.71 3.97
CA GLY A 24 16.01 -15.02 3.89
C GLY A 24 16.94 -15.54 2.81
N LEU A 25 16.43 -16.32 1.86
CA LEU A 25 17.21 -16.87 0.77
C LEU A 25 17.16 -15.96 -0.45
N PRO A 26 18.17 -16.01 -1.34
CA PRO A 26 18.21 -15.16 -2.52
C PRO A 26 17.04 -15.43 -3.46
N VAL A 27 16.55 -14.37 -4.10
CA VAL A 27 15.51 -14.44 -5.11
C VAL A 27 15.98 -13.66 -6.34
N ILE A 28 15.43 -14.02 -7.51
CA ILE A 28 15.65 -13.26 -8.74
C ILE A 28 14.29 -12.78 -9.21
N ALA A 29 14.13 -11.46 -9.25
CA ALA A 29 12.88 -10.84 -9.67
C ALA A 29 13.17 -9.82 -10.77
N ALA A 30 12.14 -9.55 -11.59
CA ALA A 30 12.23 -8.58 -12.66
C ALA A 30 11.01 -7.68 -12.64
N ALA A 31 11.22 -6.38 -12.91
CA ALA A 31 10.14 -5.46 -13.13
C ALA A 31 9.47 -5.76 -14.47
N ILE A 32 8.17 -5.53 -14.54
CA ILE A 32 7.40 -5.72 -15.77
C ILE A 32 6.78 -4.41 -16.22
N SER A 33 6.29 -4.38 -17.45
CA SER A 33 5.72 -3.16 -18.04
C SER A 33 4.36 -2.77 -17.43
N ARG A 34 3.65 -3.71 -16.83
CA ARG A 34 2.41 -3.39 -16.13
C ARG A 34 2.71 -2.67 -14.83
N ARG A 35 1.92 -1.65 -14.55
CA ARG A 35 2.19 -0.77 -13.42
C ARG A 35 0.97 -0.66 -12.51
N VAL A 36 1.23 -0.48 -11.22
CA VAL A 36 0.22 -0.08 -10.26
C VAL A 36 0.24 1.45 -10.20
N LYS A 37 -0.91 2.05 -10.35
CA LYS A 37 -1.07 3.50 -10.31
C LYS A 37 -1.95 3.87 -9.13
N ILE A 38 -1.49 4.84 -8.36
CA ILE A 38 -2.22 5.36 -7.22
C ILE A 38 -2.35 6.87 -7.40
N GLU A 39 -3.56 7.36 -7.27
CA GLU A 39 -3.85 8.78 -7.31
C GLU A 39 -4.66 9.13 -6.08
N GLY A 40 -4.26 10.19 -5.40
CA GLY A 40 -4.95 10.56 -4.19
C GLY A 40 -4.53 11.91 -3.67
N GLY A 41 -5.17 12.32 -2.61
CA GLY A 41 -4.91 13.58 -1.97
C GLY A 41 -5.28 13.55 -0.51
N GLN A 42 -5.05 14.64 0.15
CA GLN A 42 -5.34 14.79 1.56
C GLN A 42 -6.86 14.93 1.77
N SER A 43 -7.39 14.17 2.72
CA SER A 43 -8.81 14.30 3.09
C SER A 43 -9.00 15.37 4.16
N SER A 44 -10.23 15.85 4.29
CA SER A 44 -10.58 16.84 5.31
C SER A 44 -10.74 16.22 6.70
N TYR A 45 -10.71 14.90 6.78
CA TYR A 45 -10.94 14.15 8.01
C TYR A 45 -9.76 13.25 8.29
N SER A 46 -9.61 12.84 9.56
CA SER A 46 -8.61 11.84 9.94
C SER A 46 -9.08 10.45 9.50
N LYS A 47 -9.28 10.29 8.21
CA LYS A 47 -9.90 9.10 7.64
C LYS A 47 -9.21 8.76 6.33
N ALA A 48 -8.89 7.49 6.16
CA ALA A 48 -8.38 6.98 4.90
C ALA A 48 -9.53 6.40 4.10
N ILE A 49 -9.69 6.86 2.87
CA ILE A 49 -10.68 6.33 1.93
C ILE A 49 -9.91 5.84 0.73
N ILE A 50 -10.04 4.55 0.43
CA ILE A 50 -9.29 3.90 -0.64
C ILE A 50 -10.29 3.29 -1.60
N HIS A 51 -10.25 3.74 -2.84
CA HIS A 51 -11.09 3.22 -3.91
C HIS A 51 -10.29 2.22 -4.74
N LEU A 52 -10.86 1.05 -4.93
CA LEU A 52 -10.26 -0.05 -5.70
C LEU A 52 -11.13 -0.33 -6.91
N PRO A 53 -11.05 0.50 -7.96
CA PRO A 53 -11.96 0.39 -9.11
C PRO A 53 -11.83 -0.95 -9.86
N ASP A 54 -10.66 -1.55 -9.86
CA ASP A 54 -10.46 -2.83 -10.56
C ASP A 54 -11.30 -3.96 -10.00
N ILE A 55 -11.64 -3.88 -8.73
CA ILE A 55 -12.45 -4.91 -8.06
C ILE A 55 -13.76 -4.34 -7.52
N HIS A 56 -14.12 -3.13 -7.95
CA HIS A 56 -15.37 -2.45 -7.56
C HIS A 56 -15.57 -2.41 -6.06
N ARG A 57 -14.52 -2.05 -5.31
CA ARG A 57 -14.58 -1.97 -3.86
C ARG A 57 -14.04 -0.64 -3.38
N SER A 58 -14.51 -0.24 -2.21
CA SER A 58 -13.96 0.90 -1.48
C SER A 58 -13.73 0.48 -0.04
N ILE A 59 -12.64 0.98 0.52
CA ILE A 59 -12.28 0.72 1.91
C ILE A 59 -12.17 2.06 2.60
N ASN A 60 -12.72 2.18 3.80
CA ASN A 60 -12.49 3.37 4.60
C ASN A 60 -12.27 3.00 6.05
N PHE A 61 -11.44 3.76 6.73
CA PHE A 61 -11.17 3.57 8.15
C PHE A 61 -10.64 4.87 8.74
N ASN A 62 -10.80 5.01 10.04
CA ASN A 62 -10.24 6.15 10.75
C ASN A 62 -8.75 5.96 10.95
N ILE A 63 -7.98 7.02 10.72
CA ILE A 63 -6.54 6.99 10.96
C ILE A 63 -6.31 7.22 12.45
N SER A 64 -5.57 6.32 13.07
CA SER A 64 -5.20 6.43 14.47
C SER A 64 -3.77 5.89 14.64
N PRO A 65 -3.07 6.27 15.72
CA PRO A 65 -1.78 5.66 16.02
C PRO A 65 -1.98 4.15 16.24
N GLU A 66 -1.15 3.32 15.65
CA GLU A 66 -1.21 1.87 15.83
C GLU A 66 -2.59 1.29 15.55
N MET A 67 -3.02 1.38 14.32
CA MET A 67 -4.30 0.79 13.89
C MET A 67 -4.27 -0.73 13.99
N VAL A 68 -5.40 -1.31 14.41
CA VAL A 68 -5.55 -2.76 14.51
C VAL A 68 -5.89 -3.34 13.15
N TYR A 69 -5.18 -4.37 12.76
CA TYR A 69 -5.40 -5.02 11.46
C TYR A 69 -6.70 -5.83 11.46
N GLN A 70 -7.43 -5.73 10.36
CA GLN A 70 -8.72 -6.39 10.20
C GLN A 70 -8.61 -7.73 9.48
N SER A 71 -7.45 -8.02 8.90
CA SER A 71 -7.21 -9.27 8.19
C SER A 71 -5.72 -9.59 8.24
N LYS A 72 -5.35 -10.81 7.80
CA LYS A 72 -3.94 -11.22 7.75
C LYS A 72 -3.10 -10.37 6.82
N ARG A 73 -3.70 -9.81 5.77
CA ARG A 73 -3.00 -9.04 4.75
C ARG A 73 -3.57 -7.64 4.66
N ASP A 74 -3.69 -6.99 5.79
CA ASP A 74 -4.16 -5.61 5.86
C ASP A 74 -3.01 -4.67 5.51
N TYR A 75 -2.67 -4.64 4.22
CA TYR A 75 -1.52 -3.87 3.74
C TYR A 75 -1.69 -2.37 3.91
N PHE A 76 -2.91 -1.87 3.80
CA PHE A 76 -3.16 -0.43 3.90
C PHE A 76 -2.89 0.07 5.31
N ARG A 77 -3.47 -0.59 6.32
CA ARG A 77 -3.22 -0.21 7.71
C ARG A 77 -1.77 -0.45 8.11
N SER A 78 -1.19 -1.53 7.62
CA SER A 78 0.22 -1.85 7.89
C SER A 78 1.15 -0.77 7.34
N ALA A 79 0.94 -0.34 6.11
CA ALA A 79 1.77 0.70 5.50
C ALA A 79 1.65 2.02 6.25
N LEU A 80 0.42 2.41 6.61
CA LEU A 80 0.19 3.65 7.35
C LEU A 80 0.79 3.59 8.75
N ASN A 81 0.65 2.46 9.43
CA ASN A 81 1.25 2.28 10.76
C ASN A 81 2.78 2.46 10.71
N ILE A 82 3.42 1.85 9.73
CA ILE A 82 4.88 1.94 9.59
C ILE A 82 5.31 3.39 9.34
N VAL A 83 4.62 4.09 8.47
CA VAL A 83 4.93 5.48 8.16
C VAL A 83 4.74 6.36 9.41
N GLN A 84 3.71 6.11 10.19
CA GLN A 84 3.50 6.84 11.45
C GLN A 84 4.59 6.56 12.48
N ARG A 85 5.08 5.33 12.55
CA ARG A 85 6.19 4.96 13.46
C ARG A 85 7.47 5.71 13.09
N GLU A 86 7.65 6.06 11.82
CA GLU A 86 8.79 6.83 11.35
C GLU A 86 8.63 8.33 11.59
N GLY A 87 7.56 8.77 12.23
CA GLY A 87 7.37 10.16 12.63
C GLY A 87 6.50 10.99 11.69
N TYR A 88 5.91 10.39 10.68
CA TYR A 88 5.01 11.12 9.78
C TYR A 88 3.59 11.12 10.32
N SER A 89 2.84 12.15 10.00
CA SER A 89 1.44 12.26 10.36
C SER A 89 0.59 12.60 9.12
N PHE A 90 -0.65 12.26 9.19
CA PHE A 90 -1.58 12.48 8.09
C PHE A 90 -2.75 13.36 8.50
#